data_d1c7f8e15ae3ccaa6607f8cccac3d854
#
_entry.id   d1c7f8e15ae3ccaa6607f8cccac3d854
#
_cell.length_a   1.000
_cell.length_b   1.000
_cell.length_c   1.000
_cell.angle_alpha   90.00
_cell.angle_beta   90.00
_cell.angle_gamma   90.00
#
_symmetry.space_group_name_H-M   'P 1'
#
loop_
_entity.id
_entity.type
_entity.pdbx_description
1 polymer ?
#
loop_
_entity_poly.entity_id
_entity_poly.type
_entity_poly.pdbx_seq_one_letter_code
_entity_poly.pdbx_strand_id
1 'polypeptide(L)'
;MAVCENATGQYYKVLLENSYIKDGFLFVTIRRYLNKQERDKEKERQQRIENFLSVATDAYSSKLDEILSYQENNPDFLTDEIALKELEQMISYAEEFERAIYIVENFSVVTQNTVVATIPETVEKEFTSLGYEKEFISDPVIIIDTITINCGKYPELNISLEELYAKLKDRMSSEITNV
;
A
#
# COMPACT_ATOMS: atom_id res chain seq x y z
N MET A 1 -8.66 10.81 -9.24
CA MET A 1 -8.63 11.37 -10.63
C MET A 1 -7.18 11.73 -10.93
N ALA A 2 -6.64 11.52 -12.14
CA ALA A 2 -5.28 11.90 -12.49
C ALA A 2 -5.29 12.98 -13.57
N VAL A 3 -4.40 13.96 -13.47
CA VAL A 3 -4.23 15.03 -14.46
C VAL A 3 -3.09 14.62 -15.39
N CYS A 4 -3.31 14.68 -16.72
CA CYS A 4 -2.28 14.42 -17.71
C CYS A 4 -1.57 15.74 -18.05
N GLU A 5 -0.25 15.74 -18.08
CA GLU A 5 0.54 16.84 -18.63
C GLU A 5 0.63 16.67 -20.15
N ASN A 6 -0.01 17.57 -20.89
CA ASN A 6 -0.15 17.44 -22.34
C ASN A 6 1.18 17.52 -23.11
N ALA A 7 2.24 18.09 -22.51
CA ALA A 7 3.52 18.29 -23.19
C ALA A 7 4.45 17.07 -23.15
N THR A 8 4.39 16.26 -22.09
CA THR A 8 5.32 15.14 -21.87
C THR A 8 4.64 13.76 -21.81
N GLY A 9 3.29 13.73 -21.84
CA GLY A 9 2.52 12.48 -21.69
C GLY A 9 2.53 11.87 -20.29
N GLN A 10 3.09 12.59 -19.31
CA GLN A 10 3.14 12.18 -17.91
C GLN A 10 1.76 12.30 -17.24
N TYR A 11 1.52 11.44 -16.26
CA TYR A 11 0.30 11.43 -15.46
C TYR A 11 0.58 11.71 -13.99
N TYR A 12 -0.35 12.41 -13.35
CA TYR A 12 -0.24 12.88 -11.98
C TYR A 12 -1.37 12.33 -11.13
N LYS A 13 -1.03 11.92 -9.91
CA LYS A 13 -1.99 11.55 -8.86
C LYS A 13 -1.76 12.45 -7.65
N VAL A 14 -2.81 13.14 -7.19
CA VAL A 14 -2.76 13.89 -5.94
C VAL A 14 -2.77 12.91 -4.77
N LEU A 15 -1.83 13.08 -3.83
CA LEU A 15 -1.75 12.37 -2.57
C LEU A 15 -2.36 13.27 -1.49
N LEU A 16 -3.64 13.04 -1.16
CA LEU A 16 -4.38 13.85 -0.19
C LEU A 16 -3.75 13.82 1.19
N GLU A 17 -3.35 12.63 1.64
CA GLU A 17 -2.72 12.37 2.93
C GLU A 17 -1.39 13.13 3.13
N ASN A 18 -0.74 13.48 2.02
CA ASN A 18 0.53 14.21 2.01
C ASN A 18 0.37 15.68 1.60
N SER A 19 -0.87 16.11 1.33
CA SER A 19 -1.18 17.52 0.99
C SER A 19 -1.63 18.26 2.24
N TYR A 20 -1.20 19.51 2.42
CA TYR A 20 -1.44 20.25 3.66
C TYR A 20 -1.52 21.75 3.42
N ILE A 21 -2.08 22.47 4.42
CA ILE A 21 -2.10 23.93 4.47
C ILE A 21 -1.11 24.37 5.56
N LYS A 22 -0.21 25.25 5.21
CA LYS A 22 0.75 25.84 6.14
C LYS A 22 0.84 27.35 5.90
N ASP A 23 0.71 28.15 6.96
CA ASP A 23 0.80 29.62 6.95
C ASP A 23 -0.15 30.28 5.93
N GLY A 24 -1.33 29.68 5.71
CA GLY A 24 -2.34 30.13 4.73
C GLY A 24 -1.98 29.81 3.27
N PHE A 25 -1.00 28.96 3.05
CA PHE A 25 -0.61 28.45 1.72
C PHE A 25 -0.97 26.96 1.61
N LEU A 26 -1.48 26.59 0.44
CA LEU A 26 -1.78 25.21 0.08
C LEU A 26 -0.56 24.54 -0.55
N PHE A 27 -0.14 23.41 0.01
CA PHE A 27 0.88 22.53 -0.52
C PHE A 27 0.25 21.24 -0.98
N VAL A 28 0.33 20.95 -2.28
CA VAL A 28 -0.24 19.74 -2.90
C VAL A 28 0.89 18.78 -3.24
N THR A 29 0.84 17.58 -2.66
CA THR A 29 1.78 16.52 -3.00
C THR A 29 1.21 15.67 -4.12
N ILE A 30 2.01 15.49 -5.17
CA ILE A 30 1.66 14.73 -6.35
C ILE A 30 2.70 13.64 -6.62
N ARG A 31 2.22 12.49 -7.11
CA ARG A 31 3.04 11.43 -7.67
C ARG A 31 2.99 11.51 -9.18
N ARG A 32 4.15 11.49 -9.85
CA ARG A 32 4.26 11.54 -11.29
C ARG A 32 4.58 10.16 -11.85
N TYR A 33 3.79 9.74 -12.85
CA TYR A 33 3.97 8.47 -13.56
C TYR A 33 4.55 8.74 -14.94
N LEU A 34 5.34 7.80 -15.45
CA LEU A 34 5.93 7.88 -16.78
C LEU A 34 4.86 8.08 -17.87
N ASN A 35 3.72 7.40 -17.74
CA ASN A 35 2.59 7.48 -18.68
C ASN A 35 1.28 6.99 -18.01
N LYS A 36 0.20 7.02 -18.79
CA LYS A 36 -1.12 6.56 -18.34
C LYS A 36 -1.11 5.08 -17.94
N GLN A 37 -0.39 4.24 -18.67
CA GLN A 37 -0.36 2.81 -18.43
C GLN A 37 0.20 2.48 -17.04
N GLU A 38 1.30 3.12 -16.63
CA GLU A 38 1.89 2.94 -15.30
C GLU A 38 0.94 3.39 -14.17
N ARG A 39 0.23 4.47 -14.39
CA ARG A 39 -0.80 4.95 -13.45
C ARG A 39 -1.96 3.97 -13.32
N ASP A 40 -2.45 3.44 -14.42
CA ASP A 40 -3.57 2.49 -14.43
C ASP A 40 -3.12 1.14 -13.83
N LYS A 41 -1.90 0.69 -14.13
CA LYS A 41 -1.26 -0.47 -13.51
C LYS A 41 -1.17 -0.34 -11.98
N GLU A 42 -0.78 0.83 -11.45
CA GLU A 42 -0.78 1.04 -10.00
C GLU A 42 -2.18 0.92 -9.40
N LYS A 43 -3.19 1.52 -10.05
CA LYS A 43 -4.57 1.48 -9.56
C LYS A 43 -5.12 0.06 -9.49
N GLU A 44 -4.94 -0.71 -10.56
CA GLU A 44 -5.40 -2.10 -10.63
C GLU A 44 -4.69 -2.98 -9.62
N ARG A 45 -3.37 -2.80 -9.50
CA ARG A 45 -2.55 -3.51 -8.51
C ARG A 45 -3.01 -3.19 -7.10
N GLN A 46 -3.18 -1.91 -6.77
CA GLN A 46 -3.61 -1.49 -5.45
C GLN A 46 -4.94 -2.14 -5.06
N GLN A 47 -5.90 -2.20 -5.97
CA GLN A 47 -7.18 -2.83 -5.71
C GLN A 47 -7.06 -4.35 -5.48
N ARG A 48 -6.20 -5.03 -6.24
CA ARG A 48 -5.93 -6.47 -6.04
C ARG A 48 -5.25 -6.74 -4.71
N ILE A 49 -4.29 -5.89 -4.32
CA ILE A 49 -3.61 -5.97 -3.03
C ILE A 49 -4.60 -5.76 -1.88
N GLU A 50 -5.44 -4.74 -1.93
CA GLU A 50 -6.44 -4.45 -0.90
C GLU A 50 -7.41 -5.63 -0.73
N ASN A 51 -7.88 -6.19 -1.83
CA ASN A 51 -8.74 -7.38 -1.79
C ASN A 51 -8.03 -8.58 -1.17
N PHE A 52 -6.79 -8.84 -1.57
CA PHE A 52 -5.97 -9.92 -1.01
C PHE A 52 -5.72 -9.72 0.48
N LEU A 53 -5.30 -8.52 0.91
CA LEU A 53 -5.00 -8.22 2.31
C LEU A 53 -6.23 -8.39 3.21
N SER A 54 -7.42 -8.04 2.72
CA SER A 54 -8.67 -8.30 3.45
C SER A 54 -8.84 -9.80 3.73
N VAL A 55 -8.70 -10.65 2.70
CA VAL A 55 -8.85 -12.11 2.84
C VAL A 55 -7.73 -12.71 3.71
N ALA A 56 -6.50 -12.23 3.54
CA ALA A 56 -5.36 -12.70 4.32
C ALA A 56 -5.47 -12.32 5.82
N THR A 57 -6.00 -11.14 6.12
CA THR A 57 -6.24 -10.70 7.49
C THR A 57 -7.33 -11.52 8.17
N ASP A 58 -8.41 -11.84 7.45
CA ASP A 58 -9.46 -12.74 7.96
C ASP A 58 -8.91 -14.15 8.24
N ALA A 59 -8.08 -14.67 7.32
CA ALA A 59 -7.40 -15.96 7.51
C ALA A 59 -6.44 -15.94 8.72
N TYR A 60 -5.69 -14.85 8.91
CA TYR A 60 -4.82 -14.68 10.08
C TYR A 60 -5.63 -14.66 11.39
N SER A 61 -6.73 -13.92 11.42
CA SER A 61 -7.64 -13.88 12.58
C SER A 61 -8.16 -15.29 12.93
N SER A 62 -8.52 -16.09 11.91
CA SER A 62 -8.92 -17.48 12.11
C SER A 62 -7.81 -18.35 12.76
N LYS A 63 -6.54 -18.11 12.40
CA LYS A 63 -5.41 -18.83 13.02
C LYS A 63 -5.21 -18.46 14.49
N LEU A 64 -5.45 -17.19 14.83
CA LEU A 64 -5.42 -16.76 16.23
C LEU A 64 -6.55 -17.41 17.04
N ASP A 65 -7.76 -17.51 16.46
CA ASP A 65 -8.88 -18.19 17.09
C ASP A 65 -8.59 -19.70 17.28
N GLU A 66 -7.93 -20.34 16.32
CA GLU A 66 -7.48 -21.75 16.44
C GLU A 66 -6.49 -21.91 17.61
N ILE A 67 -5.53 -21.00 17.77
CA ILE A 67 -4.56 -21.00 18.88
C ILE A 67 -5.29 -20.86 20.22
N LEU A 68 -6.23 -19.91 20.33
CA LEU A 68 -7.02 -19.73 21.54
C LEU A 68 -7.85 -20.97 21.88
N SER A 69 -8.52 -21.53 20.88
CA SER A 69 -9.31 -22.76 21.04
C SER A 69 -8.45 -23.96 21.45
N TYR A 70 -7.23 -24.04 20.91
CA TYR A 70 -6.28 -25.09 21.32
C TYR A 70 -5.89 -24.95 22.79
N GLN A 71 -5.60 -23.75 23.28
CA GLN A 71 -5.28 -23.48 24.66
C GLN A 71 -6.44 -23.79 25.61
N GLU A 72 -7.66 -23.42 25.22
CA GLU A 72 -8.87 -23.73 26.00
C GLU A 72 -9.13 -25.23 26.12
N ASN A 73 -8.90 -26.01 25.06
CA ASN A 73 -9.11 -27.45 25.02
C ASN A 73 -7.96 -28.25 25.66
N ASN A 74 -6.81 -27.64 25.87
CA ASN A 74 -5.61 -28.24 26.49
C ASN A 74 -5.13 -27.41 27.69
N PRO A 75 -5.89 -27.34 28.79
CA PRO A 75 -5.57 -26.45 29.92
C PRO A 75 -4.23 -26.74 30.56
N ASP A 76 -3.73 -27.96 30.43
CA ASP A 76 -2.45 -28.41 30.99
C ASP A 76 -1.25 -28.29 30.00
N PHE A 77 -1.45 -27.53 28.86
CA PHE A 77 -0.46 -27.43 27.80
C PHE A 77 0.93 -26.97 28.25
N LEU A 78 1.01 -26.20 29.34
CA LEU A 78 2.31 -25.76 29.92
C LEU A 78 3.11 -26.91 30.57
N THR A 79 2.44 -28.00 30.94
CA THR A 79 3.07 -29.16 31.60
C THR A 79 3.14 -30.39 30.71
N ASP A 80 2.39 -30.39 29.59
CA ASP A 80 2.43 -31.41 28.55
C ASP A 80 3.40 -30.98 27.43
N GLU A 81 4.55 -31.65 27.35
CA GLU A 81 5.61 -31.34 26.39
C GLU A 81 5.12 -31.44 24.91
N ILE A 82 4.20 -32.36 24.61
CA ILE A 82 3.66 -32.55 23.27
C ILE A 82 2.72 -31.39 22.94
N ALA A 83 1.78 -31.09 23.84
CA ALA A 83 0.82 -30.00 23.65
C ALA A 83 1.52 -28.64 23.55
N LEU A 84 2.57 -28.43 24.36
CA LEU A 84 3.38 -27.21 24.30
C LEU A 84 4.07 -27.07 22.93
N LYS A 85 4.65 -28.13 22.42
CA LYS A 85 5.32 -28.10 21.10
C LYS A 85 4.37 -27.88 19.96
N GLU A 86 3.17 -28.46 20.01
CA GLU A 86 2.13 -28.20 18.99
C GLU A 86 1.68 -26.74 19.02
N LEU A 87 1.47 -26.18 20.21
CA LEU A 87 1.12 -24.76 20.37
C LEU A 87 2.23 -23.84 19.83
N GLU A 88 3.50 -24.12 20.14
CA GLU A 88 4.64 -23.37 19.62
C GLU A 88 4.70 -23.40 18.09
N GLN A 89 4.37 -24.53 17.46
CA GLN A 89 4.30 -24.63 15.99
C GLN A 89 3.16 -23.79 15.41
N MET A 90 1.98 -23.80 16.05
CA MET A 90 0.85 -22.97 15.62
C MET A 90 1.18 -21.48 15.73
N ILE A 91 1.79 -21.05 16.82
CA ILE A 91 2.22 -19.66 17.02
C ILE A 91 3.26 -19.26 15.98
N SER A 92 4.30 -20.09 15.79
CA SER A 92 5.34 -19.81 14.78
C SER A 92 4.76 -19.68 13.36
N TYR A 93 3.78 -20.51 13.02
CA TYR A 93 3.11 -20.42 11.72
C TYR A 93 2.27 -19.13 11.60
N ALA A 94 1.56 -18.73 12.65
CA ALA A 94 0.81 -17.49 12.68
C ALA A 94 1.74 -16.26 12.55
N GLU A 95 2.90 -16.27 13.21
CA GLU A 95 3.92 -15.22 13.09
C GLU A 95 4.47 -15.11 11.65
N GLU A 96 4.74 -16.25 10.99
CA GLU A 96 5.16 -16.25 9.58
C GLU A 96 4.06 -15.72 8.66
N PHE A 97 2.80 -16.00 8.97
CA PHE A 97 1.65 -15.50 8.23
C PHE A 97 1.50 -13.98 8.38
N GLU A 98 1.60 -13.46 9.61
CA GLU A 98 1.59 -12.03 9.90
C GLU A 98 2.74 -11.31 9.19
N ARG A 99 3.95 -11.87 9.23
CA ARG A 99 5.10 -11.34 8.52
C ARG A 99 4.87 -11.28 7.01
N ALA A 100 4.21 -12.28 6.43
CA ALA A 100 3.89 -12.30 5.01
C ALA A 100 2.87 -11.20 4.64
N ILE A 101 1.84 -10.97 5.48
CA ILE A 101 0.90 -9.85 5.34
C ILE A 101 1.67 -8.54 5.35
N TYR A 102 2.53 -8.32 6.33
CA TYR A 102 3.36 -7.13 6.43
C TYR A 102 4.23 -6.89 5.17
N ILE A 103 4.80 -7.95 4.61
CA ILE A 103 5.60 -7.86 3.37
C ILE A 103 4.72 -7.38 2.21
N VAL A 104 3.56 -7.98 2.00
CA VAL A 104 2.66 -7.57 0.91
C VAL A 104 2.19 -6.13 1.11
N GLU A 105 1.81 -5.75 2.31
CA GLU A 105 1.35 -4.41 2.64
C GLU A 105 2.41 -3.33 2.38
N ASN A 106 3.66 -3.58 2.76
CA ASN A 106 4.71 -2.57 2.73
C ASN A 106 5.57 -2.59 1.47
N PHE A 107 5.68 -3.72 0.77
CA PHE A 107 6.54 -3.87 -0.41
C PHE A 107 5.78 -4.02 -1.74
N SER A 108 4.47 -4.10 -1.71
CA SER A 108 3.65 -4.21 -2.92
C SER A 108 3.61 -2.93 -3.78
N VAL A 109 3.94 -1.77 -3.20
CA VAL A 109 4.12 -0.50 -3.91
C VAL A 109 5.60 -0.22 -4.08
N VAL A 110 6.26 -0.97 -4.95
CA VAL A 110 7.71 -0.91 -5.14
C VAL A 110 8.05 0.17 -6.16
N THR A 111 8.93 1.10 -5.78
CA THR A 111 9.61 2.02 -6.70
C THR A 111 10.89 1.36 -7.24
N GLN A 112 11.46 1.90 -8.31
CA GLN A 112 12.62 1.32 -9.03
C GLN A 112 13.84 0.94 -8.16
N ASN A 113 13.97 1.51 -6.97
CA ASN A 113 15.13 1.33 -6.09
C ASN A 113 14.82 0.51 -4.82
N THR A 114 13.66 -0.15 -4.74
CA THR A 114 13.28 -0.88 -3.54
C THR A 114 13.76 -2.32 -3.63
N VAL A 115 14.36 -2.82 -2.54
CA VAL A 115 14.70 -4.25 -2.41
C VAL A 115 13.40 -5.04 -2.33
N VAL A 116 13.23 -5.98 -3.24
CA VAL A 116 12.08 -6.87 -3.26
C VAL A 116 12.21 -7.87 -2.12
N ALA A 117 11.29 -7.82 -1.15
CA ALA A 117 11.16 -8.85 -0.13
C ALA A 117 10.30 -10.01 -0.66
N THR A 118 10.62 -11.21 -0.24
CA THR A 118 9.85 -12.42 -0.57
C THR A 118 9.08 -12.88 0.66
N ILE A 119 7.86 -13.37 0.45
CA ILE A 119 7.11 -14.01 1.53
C ILE A 119 7.77 -15.34 1.94
N PRO A 120 7.66 -15.76 3.22
CA PRO A 120 8.20 -17.04 3.69
C PRO A 120 7.63 -18.24 2.92
N GLU A 121 8.48 -19.19 2.55
CA GLU A 121 8.08 -20.40 1.82
C GLU A 121 7.05 -21.25 2.58
N THR A 122 7.10 -21.20 3.92
CA THR A 122 6.18 -21.94 4.81
C THR A 122 4.73 -21.56 4.60
N VAL A 123 4.46 -20.30 4.25
CA VAL A 123 3.11 -19.74 4.05
C VAL A 123 2.79 -19.41 2.60
N GLU A 124 3.78 -19.49 1.68
CA GLU A 124 3.63 -19.10 0.27
C GLU A 124 2.48 -19.83 -0.42
N LYS A 125 2.33 -21.12 -0.16
CA LYS A 125 1.28 -21.94 -0.77
C LYS A 125 -0.11 -21.50 -0.33
N GLU A 126 -0.29 -21.17 0.94
CA GLU A 126 -1.55 -20.69 1.46
C GLU A 126 -1.85 -19.27 0.94
N PHE A 127 -0.85 -18.39 0.92
CA PHE A 127 -0.97 -17.06 0.32
C PHE A 127 -1.38 -17.12 -1.15
N THR A 128 -0.81 -18.03 -1.92
CA THR A 128 -1.19 -18.25 -3.32
C THR A 128 -2.65 -18.70 -3.43
N SER A 129 -3.12 -19.56 -2.54
CA SER A 129 -4.52 -20.00 -2.51
C SER A 129 -5.50 -18.89 -2.12
N LEU A 130 -5.04 -17.91 -1.36
CA LEU A 130 -5.80 -16.69 -0.98
C LEU A 130 -5.76 -15.59 -2.04
N GLY A 131 -5.03 -15.79 -3.15
CA GLY A 131 -4.95 -14.82 -4.25
C GLY A 131 -3.70 -13.97 -4.27
N TYR A 132 -2.63 -14.34 -3.52
CA TYR A 132 -1.33 -13.70 -3.64
C TYR A 132 -0.77 -13.84 -5.04
N GLU A 133 -0.31 -12.73 -5.60
CA GLU A 133 0.38 -12.68 -6.87
C GLU A 133 1.78 -12.10 -6.66
N LYS A 134 2.80 -12.81 -7.10
CA LYS A 134 4.21 -12.40 -6.96
C LYS A 134 4.48 -11.03 -7.58
N GLU A 135 3.72 -10.66 -8.59
CA GLU A 135 3.77 -9.37 -9.28
C GLU A 135 3.41 -8.19 -8.36
N PHE A 136 2.71 -8.44 -7.24
CA PHE A 136 2.43 -7.39 -6.26
C PHE A 136 3.71 -6.74 -5.72
N ILE A 137 4.78 -7.52 -5.59
CA ILE A 137 6.06 -7.02 -5.08
C ILE A 137 7.20 -7.06 -6.10
N SER A 138 7.13 -7.87 -7.16
CA SER A 138 8.22 -8.10 -8.12
C SER A 138 8.11 -7.32 -9.43
N ASP A 139 6.95 -6.73 -9.74
CA ASP A 139 6.73 -5.92 -10.94
C ASP A 139 6.43 -4.46 -10.57
N PRO A 140 7.45 -3.62 -10.40
CA PRO A 140 7.30 -2.25 -9.92
C PRO A 140 6.57 -1.37 -10.93
N VAL A 141 5.78 -0.42 -10.41
CA VAL A 141 5.21 0.68 -11.18
C VAL A 141 6.29 1.75 -11.37
N ILE A 142 6.43 2.25 -12.61
CA ILE A 142 7.41 3.30 -12.90
C ILE A 142 6.86 4.65 -12.45
N ILE A 143 7.36 5.10 -11.30
CA ILE A 143 7.11 6.42 -10.73
C ILE A 143 8.34 7.29 -11.02
N ILE A 144 8.14 8.45 -11.64
CA ILE A 144 9.22 9.39 -11.92
C ILE A 144 9.70 10.01 -10.60
N ASP A 145 8.78 10.61 -9.86
CA ASP A 145 9.01 11.19 -8.54
C ASP A 145 7.71 11.44 -7.78
N THR A 146 7.87 11.94 -6.56
CA THR A 146 6.81 12.49 -5.74
C THR A 146 7.25 13.88 -5.30
N ILE A 147 6.54 14.92 -5.71
CA ILE A 147 6.88 16.31 -5.44
C ILE A 147 5.74 17.04 -4.73
N THR A 148 6.08 18.06 -3.96
CA THR A 148 5.11 18.94 -3.32
C THR A 148 5.15 20.31 -3.97
N ILE A 149 4.00 20.78 -4.46
CA ILE A 149 3.84 22.04 -5.18
C ILE A 149 3.11 23.04 -4.29
N ASN A 150 3.62 24.25 -4.18
CA ASN A 150 2.92 25.36 -3.55
C ASN A 150 1.88 25.94 -4.51
N CYS A 151 0.60 25.71 -4.23
CA CYS A 151 -0.54 26.14 -5.04
C CYS A 151 -1.08 27.53 -4.65
N GLY A 152 -0.32 28.30 -3.88
CA GLY A 152 -0.65 29.67 -3.49
C GLY A 152 -1.51 29.77 -2.22
N LYS A 153 -2.04 30.99 -1.96
CA LYS A 153 -2.84 31.27 -0.77
C LYS A 153 -4.15 30.49 -0.78
N TYR A 154 -4.45 29.89 0.36
CA TYR A 154 -5.70 29.17 0.59
C TYR A 154 -6.11 29.31 2.05
N PRO A 155 -7.12 30.13 2.36
CA PRO A 155 -7.49 30.46 3.74
C PRO A 155 -8.35 29.38 4.42
N GLU A 156 -8.87 28.42 3.67
CA GLU A 156 -9.80 27.41 4.19
C GLU A 156 -9.06 26.21 4.80
N LEU A 157 -9.64 25.63 5.87
CA LEU A 157 -9.05 24.49 6.56
C LEU A 157 -9.34 23.14 5.88
N ASN A 158 -10.41 23.07 5.07
CA ASN A 158 -10.81 21.88 4.35
C ASN A 158 -10.82 22.17 2.85
N ILE A 159 -10.13 21.33 2.08
CA ILE A 159 -10.09 21.42 0.63
C ILE A 159 -10.61 20.12 0.03
N SER A 160 -11.48 20.25 -0.96
CA SER A 160 -11.95 19.09 -1.72
C SER A 160 -10.90 18.61 -2.72
N LEU A 161 -11.00 17.35 -3.13
CA LEU A 161 -10.13 16.78 -4.15
C LEU A 161 -10.24 17.54 -5.48
N GLU A 162 -11.43 18.00 -5.83
CA GLU A 162 -11.69 18.77 -7.05
C GLU A 162 -10.97 20.13 -7.04
N GLU A 163 -11.02 20.83 -5.89
CA GLU A 163 -10.31 22.09 -5.69
C GLU A 163 -8.79 21.91 -5.75
N LEU A 164 -8.26 20.83 -5.16
CA LEU A 164 -6.84 20.48 -5.26
C LEU A 164 -6.40 20.31 -6.72
N TYR A 165 -7.19 19.57 -7.51
CA TYR A 165 -6.87 19.39 -8.94
C TYR A 165 -7.01 20.69 -9.74
N ALA A 166 -8.01 21.52 -9.46
CA ALA A 166 -8.18 22.82 -10.12
C ALA A 166 -6.97 23.74 -9.85
N LYS A 167 -6.59 23.89 -8.57
CA LYS A 167 -5.41 24.69 -8.16
C LYS A 167 -4.11 24.16 -8.76
N LEU A 168 -3.93 22.84 -8.77
CA LEU A 168 -2.78 22.21 -9.37
C LEU A 168 -2.71 22.49 -10.88
N LYS A 169 -3.83 22.35 -11.58
CA LYS A 169 -3.91 22.63 -13.03
C LYS A 169 -3.56 24.07 -13.36
N ASP A 170 -4.10 25.03 -12.61
CA ASP A 170 -3.79 26.44 -12.77
C ASP A 170 -2.30 26.72 -12.57
N ARG A 171 -1.70 26.13 -11.53
CA ARG A 171 -0.28 26.28 -11.24
C ARG A 171 0.62 25.67 -12.30
N MET A 172 0.32 24.47 -12.73
CA MET A 172 1.08 23.77 -13.78
C MET A 172 0.99 24.48 -15.13
N SER A 173 -0.18 25.04 -15.47
CA SER A 173 -0.34 25.82 -16.70
C SER A 173 0.52 27.09 -16.69
N SER A 174 0.76 27.69 -15.51
CA SER A 174 1.63 28.88 -15.36
C SER A 174 3.13 28.53 -15.42
N GLU A 175 3.53 27.32 -15.07
CA GLU A 175 4.91 26.86 -15.15
C GLU A 175 5.32 26.40 -16.56
N ILE A 176 4.38 25.89 -17.34
CA ILE A 176 4.61 25.48 -18.74
C ILE A 176 4.80 26.68 -19.68
N THR A 177 4.30 27.85 -19.31
CA THR A 177 4.44 29.08 -20.11
C THR A 177 5.79 29.78 -19.91
N ASN A 178 6.63 29.31 -18.99
CA ASN A 178 7.93 29.93 -18.63
C ASN A 178 9.15 29.09 -19.04
N VAL A 179 9.01 28.17 -20.00
CA VAL A 179 10.12 27.42 -20.60
C VAL A 179 10.48 27.93 -21.99
#